data_d00802b577b068a5030daec9c878d3b1
#
_entry.id   d00802b577b068a5030daec9c878d3b1
#
_cell.length_a   1.000
_cell.length_b   1.000
_cell.length_c   1.000
_cell.angle_alpha   90.00
_cell.angle_beta   90.00
_cell.angle_gamma   90.00
#
_symmetry.space_group_name_H-M   'P 1'
#
loop_
_entity.id
_entity.type
_entity.pdbx_description
1 polymer ?
#
loop_
_entity_poly.entity_id
_entity_poly.type
_entity_poly.pdbx_seq_one_letter_code
_entity_poly.pdbx_strand_id
1 'polypeptide(L)'
;MVTWEVDVELIKIWFSRLDINSRAQVQSAIELLESEGPQLGRPLVDSVNGSAHKNMKELRPGSSGRSELRILFVFDPDRKAIMLVAGDKSGTWSKWYRTSIRKADQLYTEHVEKRKQAQ
;
A
#
# COMPACT_ATOMS: atom_id res chain seq x y z
N MET A 1 14.77 -9.45 12.21
CA MET A 1 13.69 -10.45 12.15
C MET A 1 12.45 -9.83 11.52
N VAL A 2 11.85 -10.51 10.54
CA VAL A 2 10.59 -10.07 9.93
C VAL A 2 9.46 -10.38 10.89
N THR A 3 8.68 -9.37 11.28
CA THR A 3 7.55 -9.55 12.19
C THR A 3 6.20 -9.48 11.48
N TRP A 4 6.17 -8.92 10.27
CA TRP A 4 4.96 -8.79 9.47
C TRP A 4 5.21 -9.30 8.06
N GLU A 5 4.22 -9.98 7.50
CA GLU A 5 4.26 -10.36 6.10
C GLU A 5 3.65 -9.22 5.26
N VAL A 6 4.28 -8.87 4.16
CA VAL A 6 3.72 -7.89 3.22
C VAL A 6 3.29 -8.63 1.97
N ASP A 7 1.98 -8.61 1.70
CA ASP A 7 1.41 -9.25 0.52
C ASP A 7 1.38 -8.25 -0.63
N VAL A 8 2.16 -8.53 -1.67
CA VAL A 8 2.33 -7.63 -2.82
C VAL A 8 1.67 -8.15 -4.09
N GLU A 9 0.87 -9.20 -3.99
CA GLU A 9 0.31 -9.88 -5.16
C GLU A 9 -0.49 -8.93 -6.06
N LEU A 10 -1.28 -8.05 -5.47
CA LEU A 10 -2.14 -7.14 -6.23
C LEU A 10 -1.38 -6.01 -6.94
N ILE A 11 -0.15 -5.71 -6.52
CA ILE A 11 0.64 -4.62 -7.09
C ILE A 11 1.86 -5.10 -7.87
N LYS A 12 2.03 -6.40 -8.05
CA LYS A 12 3.27 -6.95 -8.64
C LYS A 12 3.50 -6.50 -10.07
N ILE A 13 2.45 -6.35 -10.88
CA ILE A 13 2.59 -5.89 -12.26
C ILE A 13 3.04 -4.43 -12.29
N TRP A 14 2.41 -3.58 -11.47
CA TRP A 14 2.82 -2.20 -11.32
C TRP A 14 4.28 -2.09 -10.91
N PHE A 15 4.68 -2.87 -9.91
CA PHE A 15 6.06 -2.90 -9.41
C PHE A 15 7.05 -3.26 -10.52
N SER A 16 6.70 -4.27 -11.33
CA SER A 16 7.59 -4.76 -12.39
C SER A 16 7.84 -3.73 -13.49
N ARG A 17 6.94 -2.73 -13.61
CA ARG A 17 7.05 -1.68 -14.64
C ARG A 17 7.82 -0.44 -14.18
N LEU A 18 8.20 -0.40 -12.91
CA LEU A 18 8.96 0.73 -12.38
C LEU A 18 10.40 0.70 -12.90
N ASP A 19 11.01 1.88 -12.98
CA ASP A 19 12.44 1.98 -13.22
C ASP A 19 13.22 1.39 -12.04
N ILE A 20 14.51 1.10 -12.25
CA ILE A 20 15.34 0.45 -11.24
C ILE A 20 15.38 1.22 -9.92
N ASN A 21 15.54 2.55 -9.99
CA ASN A 21 15.62 3.37 -8.78
C ASN A 21 14.32 3.36 -8.00
N SER A 22 13.19 3.48 -8.69
CA SER A 22 11.88 3.44 -8.04
C SER A 22 11.60 2.08 -7.42
N ARG A 23 11.96 1.00 -8.10
CA ARG A 23 11.82 -0.35 -7.52
C ARG A 23 12.63 -0.50 -6.24
N ALA A 24 13.86 0.01 -6.24
CA ALA A 24 14.70 -0.04 -5.04
C ALA A 24 14.07 0.73 -3.89
N GLN A 25 13.49 1.90 -4.15
CA GLN A 25 12.83 2.70 -3.13
C GLN A 25 11.59 2.00 -2.57
N VAL A 26 10.77 1.40 -3.44
CA VAL A 26 9.60 0.65 -3.02
C VAL A 26 10.02 -0.57 -2.19
N GLN A 27 11.03 -1.30 -2.65
CA GLN A 27 11.54 -2.47 -1.94
C GLN A 27 12.02 -2.10 -0.54
N SER A 28 12.77 -1.00 -0.41
CA SER A 28 13.25 -0.53 0.90
C SER A 28 12.11 -0.17 1.83
N ALA A 29 11.06 0.48 1.31
CA ALA A 29 9.89 0.84 2.11
C ALA A 29 9.13 -0.41 2.58
N ILE A 30 8.99 -1.42 1.71
CA ILE A 30 8.36 -2.69 2.06
C ILE A 30 9.16 -3.41 3.16
N GLU A 31 10.48 -3.43 3.06
CA GLU A 31 11.33 -4.07 4.08
C GLU A 31 11.19 -3.40 5.43
N LEU A 32 11.11 -2.06 5.46
CA LEU A 32 10.84 -1.35 6.70
C LEU A 32 9.47 -1.69 7.26
N LEU A 33 8.47 -1.81 6.41
CA LEU A 33 7.13 -2.18 6.84
C LEU A 33 7.10 -3.59 7.44
N GLU A 34 7.84 -4.53 6.86
CA GLU A 34 7.97 -5.89 7.39
C GLU A 34 8.60 -5.88 8.80
N SER A 35 9.58 -5.04 8.98
CA SER A 35 10.32 -4.93 10.24
C SER A 35 9.53 -4.20 11.33
N GLU A 36 8.90 -3.06 10.99
CA GLU A 36 8.26 -2.17 11.95
C GLU A 36 6.77 -2.42 12.12
N GLY A 37 6.10 -2.94 11.09
CA GLY A 37 4.67 -3.17 11.13
C GLY A 37 3.87 -1.89 11.38
N PRO A 38 2.78 -1.97 12.18
CA PRO A 38 1.93 -0.81 12.45
C PRO A 38 2.60 0.35 13.18
N GLN A 39 3.78 0.14 13.74
CA GLN A 39 4.54 1.22 14.39
C GLN A 39 5.18 2.17 13.38
N LEU A 40 5.32 1.74 12.13
CA LEU A 40 5.89 2.58 11.10
C LEU A 40 4.93 3.72 10.78
N GLY A 41 5.37 4.95 11.00
CA GLY A 41 4.58 6.15 10.83
C GLY A 41 5.20 7.11 9.83
N ARG A 42 4.82 8.37 9.97
CA ARG A 42 5.34 9.43 9.10
C ARG A 42 6.85 9.49 9.15
N PRO A 43 7.50 9.83 8.03
CA PRO A 43 6.90 10.24 6.75
C PRO A 43 6.54 9.08 5.83
N LEU A 44 6.96 7.84 6.13
CA LEU A 44 6.80 6.70 5.24
C LEU A 44 5.38 6.13 5.20
N VAL A 45 4.66 6.18 6.31
CA VAL A 45 3.28 5.69 6.40
C VAL A 45 2.39 6.75 7.01
N ASP A 46 1.22 6.93 6.43
CA ASP A 46 0.21 7.85 6.95
C ASP A 46 -1.18 7.24 6.82
N SER A 47 -2.13 7.79 7.55
CA SER A 47 -3.52 7.38 7.48
C SER A 47 -4.18 7.96 6.23
N VAL A 48 -5.19 7.26 5.73
CA VAL A 48 -5.94 7.69 4.55
C VAL A 48 -7.32 8.16 4.99
N ASN A 49 -7.68 9.37 4.56
CA ASN A 49 -9.02 9.91 4.79
C ASN A 49 -9.93 9.51 3.64
N GLY A 50 -11.22 9.29 3.93
CA GLY A 50 -12.21 9.00 2.90
C GLY A 50 -12.36 7.54 2.53
N SER A 51 -11.63 6.64 3.20
CA SER A 51 -11.81 5.20 3.01
C SER A 51 -13.00 4.69 3.82
N ALA A 52 -13.71 3.70 3.29
CA ALA A 52 -14.74 2.97 4.03
C ALA A 52 -14.11 2.10 5.14
N HIS A 53 -12.83 1.80 5.04
CA HIS A 53 -12.08 1.02 6.03
C HIS A 53 -11.22 1.95 6.88
N LYS A 54 -11.51 2.01 8.18
CA LYS A 54 -10.86 2.95 9.10
C LYS A 54 -9.35 2.82 9.16
N ASN A 55 -8.84 1.63 8.90
CA ASN A 55 -7.41 1.34 9.03
C ASN A 55 -6.66 1.39 7.70
N MET A 56 -7.29 1.95 6.66
CA MET A 56 -6.60 2.15 5.39
C MET A 56 -5.42 3.09 5.58
N LYS A 57 -4.26 2.66 5.10
CA LYS A 57 -2.99 3.37 5.21
C LYS A 57 -2.40 3.62 3.85
N GLU A 58 -1.43 4.51 3.82
CA GLU A 58 -0.69 4.86 2.63
C GLU A 58 0.80 4.71 2.91
N LEU A 59 1.49 3.98 2.04
CA LEU A 59 2.95 3.87 2.07
C LEU A 59 3.51 4.87 1.06
N ARG A 60 4.51 5.63 1.48
CA ARG A 60 5.13 6.70 0.70
C ARG A 60 6.60 6.39 0.46
N PRO A 61 6.92 5.51 -0.49
CA PRO A 61 8.33 5.24 -0.79
C PRO A 61 8.98 6.46 -1.42
N GLY A 62 10.31 6.52 -1.37
CA GLY A 62 11.04 7.53 -2.11
C GLY A 62 10.76 7.39 -3.59
N SER A 63 10.90 8.47 -4.34
CA SER A 63 10.61 8.51 -5.76
C SER A 63 11.74 9.18 -6.52
N SER A 64 11.87 8.80 -7.79
CA SER A 64 12.81 9.42 -8.71
C SER A 64 12.15 10.58 -9.44
N GLY A 65 12.91 11.67 -9.63
CA GLY A 65 12.44 12.81 -10.42
C GLY A 65 11.17 13.42 -9.86
N ARG A 66 10.16 13.56 -10.71
CA ARG A 66 8.89 14.20 -10.35
C ARG A 66 7.81 13.21 -9.90
N SER A 67 8.12 11.92 -9.90
CA SER A 67 7.12 10.93 -9.50
C SER A 67 6.84 11.01 -7.99
N GLU A 68 5.61 10.71 -7.63
CA GLU A 68 5.17 10.67 -6.23
C GLU A 68 4.43 9.35 -6.02
N LEU A 69 5.19 8.30 -5.77
CA LEU A 69 4.64 6.94 -5.65
C LEU A 69 3.88 6.79 -4.34
N ARG A 70 2.74 6.12 -4.42
CA ARG A 70 1.91 5.84 -3.24
C ARG A 70 1.35 4.42 -3.35
N ILE A 71 1.26 3.73 -2.22
CA ILE A 71 0.67 2.40 -2.14
C ILE A 71 -0.36 2.41 -1.02
N LEU A 72 -1.61 2.13 -1.35
CA LEU A 72 -2.68 2.02 -0.36
C LEU A 72 -2.71 0.59 0.17
N PHE A 73 -2.78 0.44 1.49
CA PHE A 73 -2.72 -0.89 2.11
C PHE A 73 -3.48 -0.91 3.44
N VAL A 74 -3.70 -2.12 3.95
CA VAL A 74 -4.33 -2.34 5.26
C VAL A 74 -3.57 -3.46 5.97
N PHE A 75 -3.41 -3.33 7.28
CA PHE A 75 -2.94 -4.44 8.11
C PHE A 75 -4.14 -5.33 8.43
N ASP A 76 -4.07 -6.61 8.10
CA ASP A 76 -5.15 -7.53 8.39
C ASP A 76 -4.92 -8.26 9.74
N PRO A 77 -5.94 -8.97 10.26
CA PRO A 77 -5.81 -9.66 11.55
C PRO A 77 -4.79 -10.81 11.54
N ASP A 78 -4.35 -11.28 10.40
CA ASP A 78 -3.37 -12.37 10.28
C ASP A 78 -1.93 -11.86 10.23
N ARG A 79 -1.70 -10.62 10.66
CA ARG A 79 -0.37 -9.97 10.67
C ARG A 79 0.21 -9.81 9.26
N LYS A 80 -0.67 -9.53 8.30
CA LYS A 80 -0.27 -9.25 6.92
C LYS A 80 -0.61 -7.81 6.56
N ALA A 81 0.31 -7.14 5.89
CA ALA A 81 0.03 -5.85 5.27
C ALA A 81 -0.36 -6.14 3.81
N ILE A 82 -1.60 -5.90 3.46
CA ILE A 82 -2.12 -6.21 2.13
C ILE A 82 -1.98 -4.96 1.26
N MET A 83 -1.05 -5.00 0.29
CA MET A 83 -0.88 -3.91 -0.67
C MET A 83 -2.01 -4.00 -1.69
N LEU A 84 -2.85 -2.97 -1.76
CA LEU A 84 -4.10 -3.01 -2.54
C LEU A 84 -3.99 -2.31 -3.88
N VAL A 85 -3.57 -1.04 -3.88
CA VAL A 85 -3.49 -0.21 -5.07
C VAL A 85 -2.23 0.63 -4.99
N ALA A 86 -1.52 0.72 -6.11
CA ALA A 86 -0.30 1.53 -6.19
C ALA A 86 -0.35 2.41 -7.42
N GLY A 87 0.35 3.54 -7.36
CA GLY A 87 0.42 4.44 -8.50
C GLY A 87 1.25 5.66 -8.20
N ASP A 88 1.27 6.55 -9.19
CA ASP A 88 1.97 7.83 -9.14
C ASP A 88 0.90 8.93 -9.09
N LYS A 89 0.85 9.69 -7.99
CA LYS A 89 -0.14 10.76 -7.84
C LYS A 89 0.32 12.09 -8.38
N SER A 90 1.53 12.19 -8.90
CA SER A 90 2.07 13.45 -9.39
C SER A 90 1.21 14.04 -10.52
N GLY A 91 0.96 15.33 -10.45
CA GLY A 91 0.16 16.03 -11.45
C GLY A 91 -1.35 15.87 -11.35
N THR A 92 -1.84 14.82 -10.69
CA THR A 92 -3.28 14.52 -10.60
C THR A 92 -3.68 13.94 -9.25
N TRP A 93 -3.07 14.42 -8.17
CA TRP A 93 -3.19 13.75 -6.88
C TRP A 93 -4.64 13.65 -6.35
N SER A 94 -5.47 14.67 -6.50
CA SER A 94 -6.87 14.62 -6.03
C SER A 94 -7.66 13.52 -6.73
N LYS A 95 -7.52 13.44 -8.05
CA LYS A 95 -8.20 12.43 -8.85
C LYS A 95 -7.65 11.05 -8.51
N TRP A 96 -6.33 10.95 -8.37
CA TRP A 96 -5.69 9.68 -8.03
C TRP A 96 -6.23 9.12 -6.73
N TYR A 97 -6.28 9.94 -5.66
CA TYR A 97 -6.79 9.48 -4.37
C TYR A 97 -8.25 9.06 -4.45
N ARG A 98 -9.09 9.86 -5.11
CA ARG A 98 -10.51 9.57 -5.21
C ARG A 98 -10.79 8.22 -5.87
N THR A 99 -10.14 7.95 -6.99
CA THR A 99 -10.34 6.69 -7.72
C THR A 99 -9.63 5.52 -7.04
N SER A 100 -8.43 5.75 -6.53
CA SER A 100 -7.62 4.69 -5.91
C SER A 100 -8.16 4.24 -4.57
N ILE A 101 -8.65 5.16 -3.74
CA ILE A 101 -9.27 4.81 -2.46
C ILE A 101 -10.51 3.96 -2.68
N ARG A 102 -11.34 4.30 -3.66
CA ARG A 102 -12.54 3.53 -3.99
C ARG A 102 -12.17 2.11 -4.40
N LYS A 103 -11.15 1.97 -5.25
CA LYS A 103 -10.69 0.67 -5.70
C LYS A 103 -10.08 -0.13 -4.55
N ALA A 104 -9.27 0.51 -3.71
CA ALA A 104 -8.67 -0.14 -2.55
C ALA A 104 -9.73 -0.63 -1.57
N ASP A 105 -10.77 0.17 -1.33
CA ASP A 105 -11.89 -0.21 -0.46
C ASP A 105 -12.56 -1.47 -0.98
N GLN A 106 -12.84 -1.53 -2.29
CA GLN A 106 -13.46 -2.69 -2.91
C GLN A 106 -12.58 -3.94 -2.77
N LEU A 107 -11.30 -3.79 -3.06
CA LEU A 107 -10.36 -4.91 -2.98
C LEU A 107 -10.22 -5.44 -1.55
N TYR A 108 -10.18 -4.55 -0.57
CA TYR A 108 -10.10 -4.99 0.82
C TYR A 108 -11.40 -5.64 1.30
N THR A 109 -12.54 -5.13 0.88
CA THR A 109 -13.83 -5.77 1.17
C THR A 109 -13.85 -7.20 0.63
N GLU A 110 -13.36 -7.40 -0.59
CA GLU A 110 -13.25 -8.75 -1.19
C GLU A 110 -12.30 -9.64 -0.37
N HIS A 111 -11.19 -9.09 0.09
CA HIS A 111 -10.23 -9.81 0.92
C HIS A 111 -10.89 -10.28 2.24
N VAL A 112 -11.65 -9.40 2.89
CA VAL A 112 -12.33 -9.71 4.14
C VAL A 112 -13.36 -10.83 3.91
N GLU A 113 -14.11 -10.77 2.81
CA GLU A 113 -15.09 -11.81 2.49
C GLU A 113 -14.42 -13.16 2.23
N LYS A 114 -13.30 -13.18 1.53
CA LYS A 114 -12.54 -14.42 1.30
C LYS A 114 -12.05 -15.03 2.62
N ARG A 115 -11.60 -14.19 3.55
CA ARG A 115 -11.16 -14.67 4.86
C ARG A 115 -12.31 -15.32 5.63
N LYS A 116 -13.50 -14.74 5.58
CA LYS A 116 -14.68 -15.30 6.23
C LYS A 116 -15.05 -16.66 5.66
N GLN A 117 -14.95 -16.80 4.33
CA GLN A 117 -15.29 -18.06 3.66
C GLN A 117 -14.26 -19.16 3.96
N ALA A 118 -13.03 -18.79 4.23
CA ALA A 118 -11.95 -19.74 4.53
C ALA A 118 -11.97 -20.25 5.97
N GLN A 119 -12.80 -19.68 6.83
CA GLN A 119 -12.89 -20.09 8.25
C GLN A 119 -13.92 -21.19 8.50
#